data_f393493c0f6c16bae631ea904342ea22
#
_entry.id   f393493c0f6c16bae631ea904342ea22
#
_cell.length_a   1.000
_cell.length_b   1.000
_cell.length_c   1.000
_cell.angle_alpha   90.00
_cell.angle_beta   90.00
_cell.angle_gamma   90.00
#
_symmetry.space_group_name_H-M   'P 1'
#
loop_
_entity.id
_entity.type
_entity.pdbx_description
1 polymer ?
#
loop_
_entity_poly.entity_id
_entity_poly.type
_entity_poly.pdbx_seq_one_letter_code
_entity_poly.pdbx_strand_id
1 'polypeptide(L)'
;MIAFVTLAALAAGCLLPALAADDKSAASPGKDRIFEMRTYYTLEGRLPALNKRFREHTCDLFKKHGMDLVGFWTPVDEKDGKSNKLVYILAYPSKEAADASWKAFRDDPVWKKAQAESEKDGKIVAKVESVFLNPTDYSLTK
;
A
#
# COMPACT_ATOMS: atom_id res chain seq x y z
N MET A 1 33.91 15.99 -75.58
CA MET A 1 34.03 14.90 -74.62
C MET A 1 33.61 15.47 -73.26
N ILE A 2 32.44 15.12 -72.80
CA ILE A 2 31.84 15.68 -71.62
C ILE A 2 31.92 14.58 -70.52
N ALA A 3 32.68 14.85 -69.47
CA ALA A 3 32.80 13.95 -68.34
C ALA A 3 31.69 14.22 -67.29
N PHE A 4 30.83 13.22 -67.02
CA PHE A 4 29.84 13.26 -65.95
C PHE A 4 30.52 12.86 -64.62
N VAL A 5 30.48 13.76 -63.68
CA VAL A 5 30.85 13.47 -62.25
C VAL A 5 29.59 13.14 -61.51
N THR A 6 29.45 11.89 -61.10
CA THR A 6 28.36 11.46 -60.22
C THR A 6 28.73 11.72 -58.78
N LEU A 7 27.95 12.57 -58.12
CA LEU A 7 28.07 12.89 -56.72
C LEU A 7 27.25 11.85 -55.89
N ALA A 8 27.93 10.99 -55.11
CA ALA A 8 27.31 10.06 -54.19
C ALA A 8 27.01 10.76 -52.85
N ALA A 9 25.73 10.91 -52.53
CA ALA A 9 25.31 11.42 -51.24
C ALA A 9 25.31 10.29 -50.21
N LEU A 10 26.19 10.38 -49.21
CA LEU A 10 26.16 9.53 -48.02
C LEU A 10 25.08 10.05 -47.07
N ALA A 11 23.97 9.31 -46.90
CA ALA A 11 23.00 9.56 -45.88
C ALA A 11 23.48 8.89 -44.57
N ALA A 12 23.96 9.68 -43.62
CA ALA A 12 24.25 9.25 -42.28
C ALA A 12 22.95 9.10 -41.52
N GLY A 13 22.50 7.86 -41.36
CA GLY A 13 21.35 7.51 -40.48
C GLY A 13 21.77 7.65 -39.03
N CYS A 14 21.27 8.69 -38.35
CA CYS A 14 21.32 8.80 -36.90
C CYS A 14 20.38 7.75 -36.31
N LEU A 15 20.93 6.65 -35.79
CA LEU A 15 20.22 5.74 -34.89
C LEU A 15 20.13 6.41 -33.52
N LEU A 16 18.97 6.96 -33.20
CA LEU A 16 18.63 7.32 -31.81
C LEU A 16 18.35 6.05 -31.01
N PRO A 17 18.98 5.83 -29.83
CA PRO A 17 18.58 4.76 -28.98
C PRO A 17 17.19 5.07 -28.43
N ALA A 18 16.24 4.17 -28.68
CA ALA A 18 14.95 4.19 -28.03
C ALA A 18 15.19 4.04 -26.52
N LEU A 19 14.93 5.10 -25.76
CA LEU A 19 14.75 4.99 -24.32
C LEU A 19 13.57 4.04 -24.08
N ALA A 20 13.88 2.85 -23.60
CA ALA A 20 12.87 1.98 -23.00
C ALA A 20 12.31 2.75 -21.81
N ALA A 21 11.14 3.34 -21.97
CA ALA A 21 10.33 3.76 -20.86
C ALA A 21 10.03 2.51 -20.07
N ASP A 22 10.53 2.43 -18.83
CA ASP A 22 10.03 1.49 -17.83
C ASP A 22 8.52 1.78 -17.69
N ASP A 23 7.75 1.04 -18.45
CA ASP A 23 6.30 0.93 -18.26
C ASP A 23 6.08 0.23 -16.91
N LYS A 24 6.13 1.06 -15.86
CA LYS A 24 5.57 0.71 -14.57
C LYS A 24 4.07 0.68 -14.81
N SER A 25 3.63 -0.40 -15.47
CA SER A 25 2.24 -0.73 -15.67
C SER A 25 1.53 -0.53 -14.34
N ALA A 26 0.84 0.60 -14.23
CA ALA A 26 -0.21 0.74 -13.24
C ALA A 26 -1.16 -0.41 -13.50
N ALA A 27 -1.07 -1.46 -12.67
CA ALA A 27 -1.98 -2.59 -12.75
C ALA A 27 -3.38 -1.99 -12.77
N SER A 28 -4.07 -2.15 -13.90
CA SER A 28 -5.49 -1.85 -14.00
C SER A 28 -6.17 -2.44 -12.76
N PRO A 29 -7.15 -1.77 -12.12
CA PRO A 29 -7.87 -2.35 -11.01
C PRO A 29 -8.53 -3.62 -11.53
N GLY A 30 -7.79 -4.74 -11.41
CA GLY A 30 -8.16 -6.02 -11.97
C GLY A 30 -9.25 -6.64 -11.12
N LYS A 31 -10.06 -7.42 -11.77
CA LYS A 31 -11.24 -8.16 -11.33
C LYS A 31 -11.00 -9.13 -10.15
N ASP A 32 -9.75 -9.21 -9.65
CA ASP A 32 -9.30 -10.25 -8.71
C ASP A 32 -8.62 -9.69 -7.44
N ARG A 33 -8.78 -8.38 -7.13
CA ARG A 33 -8.24 -7.84 -5.88
C ARG A 33 -8.96 -8.43 -4.68
N ILE A 34 -8.21 -8.71 -3.64
CA ILE A 34 -8.77 -9.07 -2.33
C ILE A 34 -8.61 -7.90 -1.35
N PHE A 35 -9.46 -7.87 -0.36
CA PHE A 35 -9.43 -6.87 0.71
C PHE A 35 -9.21 -7.54 2.05
N GLU A 36 -8.54 -6.86 2.95
CA GLU A 36 -8.37 -7.28 4.33
C GLU A 36 -8.98 -6.21 5.23
N MET A 37 -10.07 -6.55 5.91
CA MET A 37 -10.63 -5.72 6.97
C MET A 37 -9.97 -6.10 8.29
N ARG A 38 -9.40 -5.10 8.96
CA ARG A 38 -8.79 -5.29 10.28
C ARG A 38 -9.47 -4.40 11.31
N THR A 39 -9.75 -4.99 12.46
CA THR A 39 -10.27 -4.28 13.62
C THR A 39 -9.24 -4.37 14.74
N TYR A 40 -8.76 -3.21 15.17
CA TYR A 40 -7.86 -3.08 16.31
C TYR A 40 -8.67 -2.64 17.53
N TYR A 41 -8.51 -3.37 18.62
CA TYR A 41 -9.05 -3.02 19.93
C TYR A 41 -7.88 -2.52 20.79
N THR A 42 -7.95 -1.28 21.26
CA THR A 42 -6.91 -0.73 22.10
C THR A 42 -7.22 -0.98 23.58
N LEU A 43 -6.17 -0.91 24.41
CA LEU A 43 -6.34 -0.71 25.84
C LEU A 43 -6.99 0.67 26.09
N GLU A 44 -7.61 0.83 27.26
CA GLU A 44 -8.30 2.05 27.63
C GLU A 44 -7.39 3.29 27.48
N GLY A 45 -7.94 4.35 26.86
CA GLY A 45 -7.22 5.60 26.60
C GLY A 45 -6.10 5.53 25.58
N ARG A 46 -5.87 4.38 24.92
CA ARG A 46 -4.72 4.20 24.01
C ARG A 46 -5.03 4.43 22.51
N LEU A 47 -6.31 4.65 22.16
CA LEU A 47 -6.68 4.93 20.77
C LEU A 47 -6.00 6.18 20.17
N PRO A 48 -5.83 7.31 20.91
CA PRO A 48 -5.10 8.46 20.38
C PRO A 48 -3.64 8.12 20.01
N ALA A 49 -2.95 7.32 20.83
CA ALA A 49 -1.59 6.88 20.55
C ALA A 49 -1.52 5.95 19.32
N LEU A 50 -2.52 5.06 19.15
CA LEU A 50 -2.64 4.23 17.95
C LEU A 50 -2.83 5.11 16.71
N ASN A 51 -3.77 6.06 16.74
CA ASN A 51 -4.04 6.96 15.62
C ASN A 51 -2.82 7.81 15.26
N LYS A 52 -2.04 8.28 16.26
CA LYS A 52 -0.79 8.98 16.03
C LYS A 52 0.21 8.10 15.28
N ARG A 53 0.43 6.85 15.74
CA ARG A 53 1.34 5.89 15.08
C ARG A 53 0.91 5.60 13.63
N PHE A 54 -0.41 5.46 13.37
CA PHE A 54 -0.91 5.26 12.01
C PHE A 54 -0.63 6.45 11.11
N ARG A 55 -0.90 7.66 11.59
CA ARG A 55 -0.74 8.89 10.83
C ARG A 55 0.72 9.21 10.52
N GLU A 56 1.62 9.00 11.48
CA GLU A 56 3.02 9.41 11.37
C GLU A 56 3.92 8.33 10.73
N HIS A 57 3.53 7.06 10.79
CA HIS A 57 4.39 5.95 10.36
C HIS A 57 3.67 4.85 9.60
N THR A 58 2.58 4.30 10.15
CA THR A 58 2.04 3.03 9.66
C THR A 58 1.48 3.13 8.25
N CYS A 59 0.76 4.21 7.91
CA CYS A 59 0.17 4.38 6.59
C CYS A 59 1.21 4.44 5.48
N ASP A 60 2.31 5.15 5.69
CA ASP A 60 3.39 5.24 4.69
C ASP A 60 4.16 3.92 4.58
N LEU A 61 4.36 3.22 5.70
CA LEU A 61 4.98 1.90 5.70
C LEU A 61 4.09 0.85 5.00
N PHE A 62 2.78 0.91 5.15
CA PHE A 62 1.86 0.06 4.39
C PHE A 62 2.04 0.26 2.88
N LYS A 63 2.01 1.50 2.41
CA LYS A 63 2.25 1.83 0.98
C LYS A 63 3.63 1.33 0.52
N LYS A 64 4.69 1.57 1.32
CA LYS A 64 6.05 1.12 1.04
C LYS A 64 6.11 -0.39 0.79
N HIS A 65 5.32 -1.16 1.51
CA HIS A 65 5.28 -2.62 1.42
C HIS A 65 4.14 -3.15 0.52
N GLY A 66 3.60 -2.32 -0.38
CA GLY A 66 2.66 -2.76 -1.41
C GLY A 66 1.24 -3.03 -0.91
N MET A 67 0.83 -2.41 0.21
CA MET A 67 -0.53 -2.46 0.72
C MET A 67 -1.29 -1.22 0.28
N ASP A 68 -2.37 -1.38 -0.47
CA ASP A 68 -3.22 -0.27 -0.89
C ASP A 68 -4.19 0.11 0.24
N LEU A 69 -4.19 1.40 0.60
CA LEU A 69 -5.06 1.91 1.67
C LEU A 69 -6.45 2.20 1.12
N VAL A 70 -7.47 1.47 1.57
CA VAL A 70 -8.87 1.74 1.19
C VAL A 70 -9.49 2.79 2.12
N GLY A 71 -9.34 2.64 3.43
CA GLY A 71 -9.84 3.60 4.39
C GLY A 71 -9.68 3.17 5.85
N PHE A 72 -9.92 4.13 6.75
CA PHE A 72 -9.77 3.98 8.20
C PHE A 72 -10.94 4.63 8.91
N TRP A 73 -11.52 3.94 9.88
CA TRP A 73 -12.72 4.41 10.60
C TRP A 73 -12.62 4.09 12.09
N THR A 74 -13.26 4.95 12.89
CA THR A 74 -13.62 4.66 14.28
C THR A 74 -15.14 4.63 14.39
N PRO A 75 -15.74 3.80 15.27
CA PRO A 75 -17.18 3.84 15.49
C PRO A 75 -17.67 5.23 15.94
N VAL A 76 -18.94 5.53 15.67
CA VAL A 76 -19.56 6.80 16.06
C VAL A 76 -20.00 6.78 17.52
N ASP A 77 -20.49 5.61 18.00
CA ASP A 77 -21.06 5.45 19.33
C ASP A 77 -20.14 4.70 20.30
N GLU A 78 -20.16 5.09 21.58
CA GLU A 78 -19.36 4.44 22.62
C GLU A 78 -19.73 2.95 22.81
N LYS A 79 -20.99 2.59 22.69
CA LYS A 79 -21.45 1.18 22.75
C LYS A 79 -20.79 0.30 21.70
N ASP A 80 -20.36 0.88 20.57
CA ASP A 80 -19.70 0.19 19.47
C ASP A 80 -18.17 0.29 19.53
N GLY A 81 -17.64 1.06 20.51
CA GLY A 81 -16.21 1.19 20.78
C GLY A 81 -15.55 2.42 20.17
N LYS A 82 -16.23 3.56 20.11
CA LYS A 82 -15.71 4.84 19.62
C LYS A 82 -14.35 5.22 20.21
N SER A 83 -14.17 4.98 21.49
CA SER A 83 -12.95 5.36 22.23
C SER A 83 -11.83 4.32 22.19
N ASN A 84 -12.08 3.11 21.66
CA ASN A 84 -11.12 2.01 21.72
C ASN A 84 -10.98 1.16 20.45
N LYS A 85 -11.68 1.49 19.35
CA LYS A 85 -11.58 0.72 18.10
C LYS A 85 -11.06 1.56 16.94
N LEU A 86 -10.20 0.95 16.13
CA LEU A 86 -9.84 1.39 14.79
C LEU A 86 -10.15 0.27 13.82
N VAL A 87 -11.00 0.55 12.83
CA VAL A 87 -11.30 -0.35 11.72
C VAL A 87 -10.64 0.19 10.48
N TYR A 88 -9.97 -0.67 9.69
CA TYR A 88 -9.43 -0.24 8.42
C TYR A 88 -9.46 -1.37 7.39
N ILE A 89 -9.40 -0.99 6.12
CA ILE A 89 -9.38 -1.92 5.00
C ILE A 89 -8.16 -1.62 4.15
N LEU A 90 -7.42 -2.68 3.84
CA LEU A 90 -6.32 -2.71 2.88
C LEU A 90 -6.74 -3.55 1.68
N ALA A 91 -6.14 -3.27 0.52
CA ALA A 91 -6.34 -4.09 -0.66
C ALA A 91 -5.01 -4.61 -1.22
N TYR A 92 -5.07 -5.79 -1.84
CA TYR A 92 -3.92 -6.51 -2.37
C TYR A 92 -4.26 -7.18 -3.70
N PRO A 93 -3.28 -7.43 -4.57
CA PRO A 93 -3.50 -8.21 -5.79
C PRO A 93 -3.91 -9.65 -5.51
N SER A 94 -3.41 -10.27 -4.43
CA SER A 94 -3.74 -11.65 -4.03
C SER A 94 -3.47 -11.90 -2.56
N LYS A 95 -3.87 -13.05 -2.05
CA LYS A 95 -3.59 -13.48 -0.67
C LYS A 95 -2.08 -13.65 -0.42
N GLU A 96 -1.37 -14.19 -1.39
CA GLU A 96 0.09 -14.38 -1.33
C GLU A 96 0.81 -13.03 -1.27
N ALA A 97 0.34 -12.03 -2.05
CA ALA A 97 0.87 -10.67 -2.00
C ALA A 97 0.63 -10.04 -0.62
N ALA A 98 -0.56 -10.25 -0.02
CA ALA A 98 -0.84 -9.79 1.33
C ALA A 98 0.12 -10.40 2.36
N ASP A 99 0.34 -11.72 2.30
CA ASP A 99 1.24 -12.41 3.23
C ASP A 99 2.69 -11.91 3.10
N ALA A 100 3.17 -11.71 1.86
CA ALA A 100 4.50 -11.15 1.58
C ALA A 100 4.62 -9.70 2.10
N SER A 101 3.61 -8.86 1.85
CA SER A 101 3.58 -7.48 2.32
C SER A 101 3.60 -7.39 3.85
N TRP A 102 2.80 -8.20 4.53
CA TRP A 102 2.77 -8.27 5.99
C TRP A 102 4.10 -8.74 6.58
N LYS A 103 4.75 -9.73 5.93
CA LYS A 103 6.07 -10.18 6.36
C LYS A 103 7.09 -9.04 6.24
N ALA A 104 7.16 -8.40 5.08
CA ALA A 104 8.09 -7.30 4.84
C ALA A 104 7.85 -6.11 5.79
N PHE A 105 6.59 -5.75 6.05
CA PHE A 105 6.23 -4.71 7.01
C PHE A 105 6.69 -5.05 8.43
N ARG A 106 6.43 -6.26 8.92
CA ARG A 106 6.85 -6.67 10.28
C ARG A 106 8.37 -6.73 10.45
N ASP A 107 9.09 -7.03 9.37
CA ASP A 107 10.56 -7.11 9.38
C ASP A 107 11.23 -5.72 9.24
N ASP A 108 10.48 -4.70 8.81
CA ASP A 108 11.02 -3.34 8.59
C ASP A 108 11.53 -2.71 9.89
N PRO A 109 12.82 -2.30 9.94
CA PRO A 109 13.39 -1.68 11.12
C PRO A 109 12.72 -0.34 11.50
N VAL A 110 12.18 0.40 10.51
CA VAL A 110 11.44 1.64 10.78
C VAL A 110 10.14 1.34 11.51
N TRP A 111 9.42 0.27 11.09
CA TRP A 111 8.24 -0.21 11.81
C TRP A 111 8.57 -0.63 13.24
N LYS A 112 9.60 -1.46 13.43
CA LYS A 112 10.01 -1.93 14.76
C LYS A 112 10.33 -0.77 15.69
N LYS A 113 11.03 0.24 15.19
CA LYS A 113 11.33 1.46 15.95
C LYS A 113 10.07 2.24 16.29
N ALA A 114 9.19 2.50 15.31
CA ALA A 114 7.95 3.25 15.53
C ALA A 114 7.01 2.53 16.52
N GLN A 115 6.93 1.19 16.45
CA GLN A 115 6.18 0.40 17.41
C GLN A 115 6.74 0.54 18.81
N ALA A 116 8.06 0.34 19.01
CA ALA A 116 8.71 0.44 20.30
C ALA A 116 8.54 1.84 20.93
N GLU A 117 8.76 2.88 20.13
CA GLU A 117 8.59 4.27 20.55
C GLU A 117 7.16 4.59 21.01
N SER A 118 6.17 4.14 20.25
CA SER A 118 4.76 4.39 20.58
C SER A 118 4.26 3.59 21.78
N GLU A 119 4.94 2.51 22.14
CA GLU A 119 4.57 1.61 23.25
C GLU A 119 5.50 1.75 24.47
N LYS A 120 6.39 2.74 24.50
CA LYS A 120 7.27 2.98 25.67
C LYS A 120 6.51 3.26 26.96
N ASP A 121 5.33 3.85 26.86
CA ASP A 121 4.43 4.12 27.99
C ASP A 121 3.38 2.98 28.18
N GLY A 122 3.64 1.81 27.64
CA GLY A 122 2.80 0.64 27.73
C GLY A 122 2.16 0.23 26.39
N LYS A 123 1.68 -0.99 26.36
CA LYS A 123 1.03 -1.60 25.19
C LYS A 123 -0.16 -0.76 24.71
N ILE A 124 -0.33 -0.65 23.40
CA ILE A 124 -1.45 0.08 22.80
C ILE A 124 -2.59 -0.87 22.43
N VAL A 125 -2.29 -1.94 21.69
CA VAL A 125 -3.29 -2.83 21.09
C VAL A 125 -3.50 -4.05 21.98
N ALA A 126 -4.73 -4.25 22.42
CA ALA A 126 -5.14 -5.41 23.19
C ALA A 126 -5.41 -6.63 22.29
N LYS A 127 -6.13 -6.41 21.18
CA LYS A 127 -6.60 -7.47 20.26
C LYS A 127 -6.62 -6.94 18.83
N VAL A 128 -6.37 -7.83 17.86
CA VAL A 128 -6.57 -7.58 16.43
C VAL A 128 -7.43 -8.68 15.85
N GLU A 129 -8.45 -8.30 15.11
CA GLU A 129 -9.21 -9.19 14.23
C GLU A 129 -8.88 -8.86 12.78
N SER A 130 -8.83 -9.89 11.93
CA SER A 130 -8.55 -9.76 10.50
C SER A 130 -9.43 -10.70 9.72
N VAL A 131 -10.07 -10.18 8.67
CA VAL A 131 -10.92 -10.95 7.75
C VAL A 131 -10.56 -10.57 6.33
N PHE A 132 -10.27 -11.57 5.49
CA PHE A 132 -10.11 -11.37 4.05
C PHE A 132 -11.47 -11.41 3.35
N LEU A 133 -11.66 -10.52 2.39
CA LEU A 133 -12.90 -10.29 1.69
C LEU A 133 -12.67 -10.32 0.18
N ASN A 134 -13.56 -10.96 -0.55
CA ASN A 134 -13.66 -10.80 -1.99
C ASN A 134 -14.74 -9.76 -2.31
N PRO A 135 -14.51 -8.85 -3.27
CA PRO A 135 -15.55 -7.94 -3.69
C PRO A 135 -16.66 -8.71 -4.39
N THR A 136 -17.90 -8.30 -4.17
CA THR A 136 -19.05 -8.80 -4.93
C THR A 136 -19.07 -8.18 -6.32
N ASP A 137 -19.83 -8.77 -7.26
CA ASP A 137 -20.00 -8.26 -8.63
C ASP A 137 -20.63 -6.85 -8.67
N TYR A 138 -21.42 -6.48 -7.66
CA TYR A 138 -22.03 -5.15 -7.49
C TYR A 138 -21.20 -4.22 -6.57
N SER A 139 -20.03 -4.61 -6.11
CA SER A 139 -19.17 -3.73 -5.34
C SER A 139 -18.62 -2.58 -6.20
N LEU A 140 -18.66 -1.35 -5.66
CA LEU A 140 -18.06 -0.19 -6.32
C LEU A 140 -16.53 -0.18 -6.17
N THR A 141 -16.01 -0.85 -5.14
CA THR A 141 -14.57 -1.02 -4.88
C THR A 141 -14.17 -2.44 -5.26
N LYS A 142 -13.30 -2.56 -6.25
CA LYS A 142 -12.79 -3.84 -6.78
C LYS A 142 -11.28 -3.82 -6.87
#